data_791425cdc9f0f5bebfbb5dd5cbae203d
#
_entry.id   791425cdc9f0f5bebfbb5dd5cbae203d
#
_cell.length_a   1.000
_cell.length_b   1.000
_cell.length_c   1.000
_cell.angle_alpha   90.00
_cell.angle_beta   90.00
_cell.angle_gamma   90.00
#
_symmetry.space_group_name_H-M   'P 1'
#
loop_
_entity.id
_entity.type
_entity.pdbx_description
1 polymer ?
#
loop_
_entity_poly.entity_id
_entity_poly.type
_entity_poly.pdbx_seq_one_letter_code
_entity_poly.pdbx_strand_id
1 'polypeptide(L)'
;MARKDKQGKLLIVDDNKSILIALKLLLSSYFETVTTLNSPNNLLSTLREENFDVVLLDMNFSAGVNNGNEGLYWLEQLRNAAPYVQVVLFTAYADIDLAVKGIKAGAADFVVKPWDNAKLIATLQSVYRLSRSRREVKRLQEIKREFQAEPRAMYWGESRAMNDLRQLIEKVARTDA
;
A
#
# COMPACT_ATOMS: atom_id res chain seq x y z
N MET A 1 7.80 -4.65 -30.00
CA MET A 1 6.90 -4.23 -28.89
C MET A 1 7.76 -4.08 -27.64
N ALA A 2 7.89 -2.87 -27.12
CA ALA A 2 8.62 -2.62 -25.88
C ALA A 2 7.94 -3.40 -24.74
N ARG A 3 8.68 -4.26 -24.04
CA ARG A 3 8.23 -4.91 -22.81
C ARG A 3 7.89 -3.78 -21.84
N LYS A 4 6.61 -3.51 -21.60
CA LYS A 4 6.17 -2.62 -20.54
C LYS A 4 6.71 -3.24 -19.25
N ASP A 5 7.58 -2.54 -18.54
CA ASP A 5 8.08 -3.01 -17.25
C ASP A 5 6.90 -3.24 -16.33
N LYS A 6 6.62 -4.51 -16.06
CA LYS A 6 5.59 -4.91 -15.12
C LYS A 6 6.04 -4.46 -13.73
N GLN A 7 5.18 -3.79 -13.02
CA GLN A 7 5.55 -3.23 -11.71
C GLN A 7 4.44 -3.45 -10.70
N GLY A 8 4.84 -3.82 -9.50
CA GLY A 8 3.95 -3.91 -8.36
C GLY A 8 3.21 -5.24 -8.25
N LYS A 9 2.71 -5.49 -7.04
CA LYS A 9 1.99 -6.69 -6.66
C LYS A 9 0.53 -6.37 -6.40
N LEU A 10 -0.36 -7.04 -7.12
CA LEU A 10 -1.81 -6.86 -7.04
C LEU A 10 -2.46 -8.09 -6.42
N LEU A 11 -3.31 -7.87 -5.43
CA LEU A 11 -4.21 -8.89 -4.88
C LEU A 11 -5.64 -8.57 -5.32
N ILE A 12 -6.35 -9.58 -5.82
CA ILE A 12 -7.76 -9.48 -6.24
C ILE A 12 -8.58 -10.40 -5.36
N VAL A 13 -9.64 -9.86 -4.76
CA VAL A 13 -10.54 -10.59 -3.86
C VAL A 13 -11.96 -10.44 -4.39
N ASP A 14 -12.53 -11.54 -4.89
CA ASP A 14 -13.88 -11.59 -5.48
C ASP A 14 -14.38 -13.05 -5.39
N ASP A 15 -15.61 -13.30 -5.00
CA ASP A 15 -16.14 -14.66 -4.88
C ASP A 15 -16.45 -15.31 -6.23
N ASN A 16 -16.55 -14.51 -7.28
CA ASN A 16 -16.80 -14.99 -8.64
C ASN A 16 -15.50 -15.44 -9.34
N LYS A 17 -15.33 -16.75 -9.44
CA LYS A 17 -14.14 -17.37 -10.07
C LYS A 17 -13.93 -16.92 -11.52
N SER A 18 -14.99 -16.69 -12.29
CA SER A 18 -14.88 -16.24 -13.69
C SER A 18 -14.31 -14.83 -13.78
N ILE A 19 -14.72 -13.94 -12.87
CA ILE A 19 -14.15 -12.59 -12.74
C ILE A 19 -12.68 -12.68 -12.37
N LEU A 20 -12.31 -13.50 -11.38
CA LEU A 20 -10.91 -13.68 -10.96
C LEU A 20 -10.02 -14.15 -12.12
N ILE A 21 -10.49 -15.12 -12.92
CA ILE A 21 -9.74 -15.63 -14.07
C ILE A 21 -9.55 -14.53 -15.13
N ALA A 22 -10.63 -13.82 -15.48
CA ALA A 22 -10.60 -12.75 -16.47
C ALA A 22 -9.66 -11.60 -16.05
N LEU A 23 -9.78 -11.16 -14.78
CA LEU A 23 -8.93 -10.10 -14.24
C LEU A 23 -7.47 -10.53 -14.12
N LYS A 24 -7.20 -11.76 -13.69
CA LYS A 24 -5.84 -12.30 -13.62
C LYS A 24 -5.18 -12.32 -14.99
N LEU A 25 -5.89 -12.81 -16.02
CA LEU A 25 -5.39 -12.84 -17.39
C LEU A 25 -5.09 -11.43 -17.92
N LEU A 26 -6.03 -10.49 -17.73
CA LEU A 26 -5.90 -9.10 -18.18
C LEU A 26 -4.73 -8.40 -17.48
N LEU A 27 -4.69 -8.47 -16.15
CA LEU A 27 -3.79 -7.65 -15.33
C LEU A 27 -2.37 -8.24 -15.21
N SER A 28 -2.17 -9.53 -15.52
CA SER A 28 -0.83 -10.14 -15.56
C SER A 28 0.11 -9.54 -16.62
N SER A 29 -0.43 -8.77 -17.57
CA SER A 29 0.39 -8.03 -18.54
C SER A 29 0.90 -6.67 -17.99
N TYR A 30 0.37 -6.21 -16.88
CA TYR A 30 0.63 -4.88 -16.32
C TYR A 30 1.29 -4.92 -14.94
N PHE A 31 1.02 -5.97 -14.15
CA PHE A 31 1.58 -6.16 -12.82
C PHE A 31 2.61 -7.29 -12.80
N GLU A 32 3.59 -7.19 -11.91
CA GLU A 32 4.63 -8.19 -11.70
C GLU A 32 4.01 -9.49 -11.18
N THR A 33 3.17 -9.36 -10.15
CA THR A 33 2.44 -10.47 -9.54
C THR A 33 0.95 -10.12 -9.44
N VAL A 34 0.09 -11.06 -9.82
CA VAL A 34 -1.37 -10.97 -9.64
C VAL A 34 -1.84 -12.22 -8.89
N THR A 35 -2.15 -12.04 -7.62
CA THR A 35 -2.69 -13.08 -6.73
C THR A 35 -4.21 -12.92 -6.63
N THR A 36 -4.93 -14.02 -6.55
CA THR A 36 -6.40 -14.01 -6.49
C THR A 36 -6.91 -14.80 -5.30
N LEU A 37 -7.89 -14.27 -4.60
CA LEU A 37 -8.62 -14.93 -3.53
C LEU A 37 -10.11 -14.98 -3.87
N ASN A 38 -10.73 -16.15 -3.73
CA ASN A 38 -12.15 -16.33 -3.93
C ASN A 38 -12.99 -16.14 -2.65
N SER A 39 -12.34 -15.73 -1.57
CA SER A 39 -12.97 -15.41 -0.30
C SER A 39 -12.09 -14.44 0.48
N PRO A 40 -12.67 -13.47 1.17
CA PRO A 40 -11.90 -12.52 1.99
C PRO A 40 -11.36 -13.14 3.29
N ASN A 41 -11.78 -14.35 3.66
CA ASN A 41 -11.37 -15.00 4.92
C ASN A 41 -9.85 -15.18 5.05
N ASN A 42 -9.17 -15.40 3.93
CA ASN A 42 -7.72 -15.57 3.89
C ASN A 42 -6.96 -14.26 3.59
N LEU A 43 -7.67 -13.13 3.48
CA LEU A 43 -7.10 -11.86 3.07
C LEU A 43 -5.96 -11.42 4.00
N LEU A 44 -6.19 -11.41 5.30
CA LEU A 44 -5.19 -10.95 6.27
C LEU A 44 -4.00 -11.90 6.41
N SER A 45 -4.19 -13.22 6.28
CA SER A 45 -3.08 -14.19 6.27
C SER A 45 -2.21 -14.00 5.03
N THR A 46 -2.83 -13.88 3.85
CA THR A 46 -2.12 -13.63 2.60
C THR A 46 -1.29 -12.33 2.63
N LEU A 47 -1.79 -11.27 3.26
CA LEU A 47 -1.06 -10.01 3.42
C LEU A 47 0.12 -10.10 4.40
N ARG A 48 0.11 -11.06 5.33
CA ARG A 48 1.24 -11.32 6.23
C ARG A 48 2.34 -12.12 5.54
N GLU A 49 1.96 -13.00 4.63
CA GLU A 49 2.88 -13.88 3.91
C GLU A 49 3.55 -13.16 2.74
N GLU A 50 2.83 -12.24 2.09
CA GLU A 50 3.32 -11.52 0.92
C GLU A 50 2.92 -10.04 0.97
N ASN A 51 3.86 -9.18 0.56
CA ASN A 51 3.61 -7.73 0.46
C ASN A 51 2.91 -7.40 -0.85
N PHE A 52 1.76 -6.74 -0.78
CA PHE A 52 1.04 -6.21 -1.93
C PHE A 52 1.09 -4.68 -1.96
N ASP A 53 0.97 -4.12 -3.15
CA ASP A 53 0.89 -2.68 -3.36
C ASP A 53 -0.55 -2.21 -3.45
N VAL A 54 -1.39 -3.01 -4.14
CA VAL A 54 -2.79 -2.71 -4.41
C VAL A 54 -3.64 -3.95 -4.12
N VAL A 55 -4.80 -3.73 -3.52
CA VAL A 55 -5.87 -4.73 -3.37
C VAL A 55 -7.09 -4.24 -4.16
N LEU A 56 -7.57 -5.05 -5.10
CA LEU A 56 -8.88 -4.89 -5.72
C LEU A 56 -9.88 -5.74 -4.93
N LEU A 57 -10.80 -5.11 -4.23
CA LEU A 57 -11.68 -5.73 -3.25
C LEU A 57 -13.14 -5.64 -3.70
N ASP A 58 -13.78 -6.79 -3.88
CA ASP A 58 -15.22 -6.82 -4.09
C ASP A 58 -15.98 -6.26 -2.88
N MET A 59 -17.07 -5.58 -3.13
CA MET A 59 -17.94 -5.04 -2.10
C MET A 59 -18.93 -6.07 -1.55
N ASN A 60 -19.22 -7.13 -2.30
CA ASN A 60 -20.23 -8.14 -1.98
C ASN A 60 -19.69 -9.55 -2.18
N PHE A 61 -19.57 -10.33 -1.11
CA PHE A 61 -19.05 -11.70 -1.12
C PHE A 61 -20.12 -12.79 -0.92
N SER A 62 -21.36 -12.40 -0.61
CA SER A 62 -22.45 -13.34 -0.34
C SER A 62 -23.51 -13.23 -1.42
N ALA A 63 -23.66 -14.27 -2.22
CA ALA A 63 -24.74 -14.38 -3.20
C ALA A 63 -26.10 -14.26 -2.50
N GLY A 64 -26.76 -13.10 -2.61
CA GLY A 64 -28.14 -12.90 -2.14
C GLY A 64 -28.35 -11.81 -1.08
N VAL A 65 -27.30 -11.26 -0.45
CA VAL A 65 -27.43 -10.14 0.50
C VAL A 65 -26.52 -9.00 0.06
N ASN A 66 -26.96 -8.25 -0.93
CA ASN A 66 -26.23 -7.09 -1.47
C ASN A 66 -26.39 -5.89 -0.54
N ASN A 67 -25.76 -5.90 0.63
CA ASN A 67 -25.76 -4.73 1.52
C ASN A 67 -24.44 -3.96 1.53
N GLY A 68 -23.39 -4.45 0.82
CA GLY A 68 -22.06 -3.82 0.70
C GLY A 68 -21.28 -3.63 2.02
N ASN A 69 -21.89 -4.03 3.14
CA ASN A 69 -21.26 -3.87 4.46
C ASN A 69 -20.04 -4.78 4.62
N GLU A 70 -20.01 -5.91 3.92
CA GLU A 70 -18.88 -6.84 3.96
C GLU A 70 -17.61 -6.21 3.36
N GLY A 71 -17.73 -5.55 2.20
CA GLY A 71 -16.61 -4.85 1.58
C GLY A 71 -16.08 -3.70 2.45
N LEU A 72 -16.97 -2.95 3.11
CA LEU A 72 -16.58 -1.90 4.05
C LEU A 72 -15.88 -2.48 5.29
N TYR A 73 -16.39 -3.58 5.83
CA TYR A 73 -15.75 -4.28 6.94
C TYR A 73 -14.32 -4.73 6.58
N TRP A 74 -14.15 -5.37 5.42
CA TRP A 74 -12.85 -5.83 4.98
C TRP A 74 -11.90 -4.68 4.64
N LEU A 75 -12.42 -3.58 4.12
CA LEU A 75 -11.64 -2.34 3.92
C LEU A 75 -11.08 -1.84 5.25
N GLU A 76 -11.88 -1.80 6.31
CA GLU A 76 -11.44 -1.40 7.64
C GLU A 76 -10.36 -2.34 8.19
N GLN A 77 -10.56 -3.67 8.07
CA GLN A 77 -9.54 -4.65 8.46
C GLN A 77 -8.22 -4.47 7.70
N LEU A 78 -8.29 -4.22 6.38
CA LEU A 78 -7.13 -3.93 5.55
C LEU A 78 -6.39 -2.67 6.00
N ARG A 79 -7.13 -1.59 6.28
CA ARG A 79 -6.55 -0.32 6.73
C ARG A 79 -5.81 -0.46 8.05
N ASN A 80 -6.34 -1.27 8.96
CA ASN A 80 -5.72 -1.52 10.27
C ASN A 80 -4.49 -2.45 10.15
N ALA A 81 -4.58 -3.52 9.37
CA ALA A 81 -3.53 -4.52 9.25
C ALA A 81 -2.40 -4.11 8.29
N ALA A 82 -2.72 -3.39 7.21
CA ALA A 82 -1.78 -3.05 6.14
C ALA A 82 -2.00 -1.60 5.64
N PRO A 83 -1.71 -0.57 6.44
CA PRO A 83 -2.05 0.82 6.16
C PRO A 83 -1.37 1.39 4.90
N TYR A 84 -0.35 0.73 4.38
CA TYR A 84 0.38 1.14 3.17
C TYR A 84 -0.18 0.54 1.89
N VAL A 85 -0.96 -0.53 1.99
CA VAL A 85 -1.64 -1.15 0.85
C VAL A 85 -2.78 -0.25 0.41
N GLN A 86 -2.86 0.03 -0.86
CA GLN A 86 -3.94 0.83 -1.41
C GLN A 86 -5.09 -0.08 -1.82
N VAL A 87 -6.31 0.28 -1.45
CA VAL A 87 -7.50 -0.52 -1.74
C VAL A 87 -8.32 0.19 -2.81
N VAL A 88 -8.63 -0.54 -3.88
CA VAL A 88 -9.61 -0.16 -4.90
C VAL A 88 -10.84 -1.03 -4.69
N LEU A 89 -12.00 -0.42 -4.55
CA LEU A 89 -13.25 -1.14 -4.38
C LEU A 89 -13.81 -1.57 -5.74
N PHE A 90 -14.35 -2.77 -5.81
CA PHE A 90 -14.96 -3.32 -7.02
C PHE A 90 -16.43 -3.57 -6.74
N THR A 91 -17.31 -2.80 -7.37
CA THR A 91 -18.71 -2.69 -6.94
C THR A 91 -19.69 -2.80 -8.12
N ALA A 92 -20.90 -3.28 -7.85
CA ALA A 92 -21.98 -3.22 -8.82
C ALA A 92 -22.51 -1.77 -8.97
N TYR A 93 -23.13 -1.48 -10.10
CA TYR A 93 -23.70 -0.13 -10.39
C TYR A 93 -24.71 0.34 -9.34
N ALA A 94 -25.45 -0.57 -8.74
CA ALA A 94 -26.43 -0.26 -7.70
C ALA A 94 -25.82 0.19 -6.37
N ASP A 95 -24.51 -0.02 -6.17
CA ASP A 95 -23.82 0.17 -4.88
C ASP A 95 -22.87 1.40 -4.88
N ILE A 96 -23.09 2.37 -5.78
CA ILE A 96 -22.22 3.56 -5.89
C ILE A 96 -22.18 4.34 -4.58
N ASP A 97 -23.28 4.48 -3.88
CA ASP A 97 -23.33 5.17 -2.57
C ASP A 97 -22.42 4.49 -1.53
N LEU A 98 -22.33 3.15 -1.60
CA LEU A 98 -21.42 2.38 -0.76
C LEU A 98 -19.96 2.59 -1.16
N ALA A 99 -19.67 2.68 -2.47
CA ALA A 99 -18.35 3.02 -2.94
C ALA A 99 -17.89 4.40 -2.45
N VAL A 100 -18.79 5.40 -2.44
CA VAL A 100 -18.52 6.74 -1.87
C VAL A 100 -18.22 6.66 -0.37
N LYS A 101 -18.97 5.84 0.39
CA LYS A 101 -18.67 5.57 1.81
C LYS A 101 -17.30 4.91 1.97
N GLY A 102 -16.95 3.98 1.08
CA GLY A 102 -15.66 3.32 1.06
C GLY A 102 -14.49 4.29 0.82
N ILE A 103 -14.64 5.25 -0.10
CA ILE A 103 -13.64 6.32 -0.30
C ILE A 103 -13.46 7.13 0.99
N LYS A 104 -14.57 7.52 1.67
CA LYS A 104 -14.50 8.22 2.96
C LYS A 104 -13.86 7.38 4.06
N ALA A 105 -14.00 6.04 4.00
CA ALA A 105 -13.36 5.10 4.90
C ALA A 105 -11.89 4.81 4.54
N GLY A 106 -11.36 5.41 3.47
CA GLY A 106 -9.95 5.36 3.11
C GLY A 106 -9.60 4.42 1.96
N ALA A 107 -10.54 3.96 1.17
CA ALA A 107 -10.23 3.37 -0.14
C ALA A 107 -9.60 4.42 -1.05
N ALA A 108 -8.68 3.98 -1.91
CA ALA A 108 -7.97 4.88 -2.83
C ALA A 108 -8.84 5.27 -4.03
N ASP A 109 -9.68 4.33 -4.51
CA ASP A 109 -10.58 4.53 -5.64
C ASP A 109 -11.62 3.40 -5.68
N PHE A 110 -12.54 3.46 -6.67
CA PHE A 110 -13.47 2.38 -6.96
C PHE A 110 -13.66 2.16 -8.46
N VAL A 111 -14.05 0.95 -8.84
CA VAL A 111 -14.40 0.56 -10.21
C VAL A 111 -15.75 -0.15 -10.19
N VAL A 112 -16.60 0.22 -11.15
CA VAL A 112 -17.97 -0.32 -11.27
C VAL A 112 -18.00 -1.53 -12.22
N LYS A 113 -18.73 -2.57 -11.83
CA LYS A 113 -19.05 -3.76 -12.65
C LYS A 113 -20.31 -3.48 -13.52
N PRO A 114 -20.35 -3.80 -14.81
CA PRO A 114 -19.22 -4.28 -15.63
C PRO A 114 -18.20 -3.18 -15.90
N TRP A 115 -16.91 -3.54 -15.97
CA TRP A 115 -15.82 -2.58 -16.12
C TRP A 115 -15.38 -2.41 -17.58
N ASP A 116 -14.81 -1.24 -17.86
CA ASP A 116 -13.98 -1.00 -19.02
C ASP A 116 -12.52 -1.35 -18.72
N ASN A 117 -11.87 -2.15 -19.57
CA ASN A 117 -10.53 -2.64 -19.35
C ASN A 117 -9.50 -1.50 -19.26
N ALA A 118 -9.60 -0.49 -20.12
CA ALA A 118 -8.66 0.61 -20.15
C ALA A 118 -8.77 1.47 -18.86
N LYS A 119 -9.99 1.73 -18.42
CA LYS A 119 -10.28 2.46 -17.20
C LYS A 119 -9.79 1.70 -15.97
N LEU A 120 -10.08 0.39 -15.86
CA LEU A 120 -9.62 -0.45 -14.76
C LEU A 120 -8.09 -0.44 -14.64
N ILE A 121 -7.39 -0.67 -15.77
CA ILE A 121 -5.92 -0.66 -15.81
C ILE A 121 -5.39 0.70 -15.40
N ALA A 122 -5.92 1.80 -15.94
CA ALA A 122 -5.49 3.16 -15.61
C ALA A 122 -5.68 3.47 -14.12
N THR A 123 -6.82 3.10 -13.53
CA THR A 123 -7.11 3.25 -12.10
C THR A 123 -6.10 2.48 -11.26
N LEU A 124 -5.92 1.19 -11.51
CA LEU A 124 -5.00 0.35 -10.73
C LEU A 124 -3.54 0.82 -10.83
N GLN A 125 -3.09 1.24 -12.03
CA GLN A 125 -1.75 1.80 -12.21
C GLN A 125 -1.57 3.15 -11.51
N SER A 126 -2.59 4.00 -11.48
CA SER A 126 -2.56 5.27 -10.76
C SER A 126 -2.44 5.04 -9.25
N VAL A 127 -3.25 4.13 -8.72
CA VAL A 127 -3.25 3.75 -7.31
C VAL A 127 -1.93 3.07 -6.90
N TYR A 128 -1.36 2.24 -7.76
CA TYR A 128 -0.02 1.68 -7.56
C TYR A 128 1.05 2.77 -7.42
N ARG A 129 1.06 3.77 -8.32
CA ARG A 129 2.00 4.90 -8.22
C ARG A 129 1.85 5.66 -6.90
N LEU A 130 0.62 5.85 -6.44
CA LEU A 130 0.33 6.46 -5.14
C LEU A 130 0.90 5.63 -3.98
N SER A 131 0.71 4.29 -4.00
CA SER A 131 1.28 3.38 -3.02
C SER A 131 2.80 3.53 -2.93
N ARG A 132 3.47 3.48 -4.08
CA ARG A 132 4.92 3.61 -4.18
C ARG A 132 5.42 4.95 -3.62
N SER A 133 4.78 6.05 -4.00
CA SER A 133 5.13 7.38 -3.51
C SER A 133 5.00 7.49 -1.98
N ARG A 134 3.92 6.97 -1.40
CA ARG A 134 3.72 6.97 0.06
C ARG A 134 4.78 6.14 0.80
N ARG A 135 5.16 4.99 0.26
CA ARG A 135 6.24 4.16 0.84
C ARG A 135 7.58 4.86 0.79
N GLU A 136 7.90 5.53 -0.31
CA GLU A 136 9.17 6.26 -0.45
C GLU A 136 9.26 7.44 0.51
N VAL A 137 8.18 8.23 0.64
CA VAL A 137 8.11 9.33 1.62
C VAL A 137 8.34 8.81 3.04
N LYS A 138 7.70 7.69 3.40
CA LYS A 138 7.89 7.10 4.72
C LYS A 138 9.34 6.66 4.93
N ARG A 139 9.93 5.97 3.98
CA ARG A 139 11.33 5.53 4.03
C ARG A 139 12.28 6.71 4.26
N LEU A 140 12.07 7.80 3.50
CA LEU A 140 12.88 9.02 3.66
C LEU A 140 12.70 9.66 5.05
N GLN A 141 11.48 9.63 5.59
CA GLN A 141 11.20 10.13 6.95
C GLN A 141 11.86 9.27 8.03
N GLU A 142 11.87 7.95 7.87
CA GLU A 142 12.55 7.02 8.78
C GLU A 142 14.07 7.26 8.76
N ILE A 143 14.67 7.34 7.58
CA ILE A 143 16.09 7.68 7.42
C ILE A 143 16.40 9.04 8.08
N LYS A 144 15.57 10.06 7.82
CA LYS A 144 15.75 11.38 8.44
C LYS A 144 15.68 11.33 9.97
N ARG A 145 14.77 10.53 10.54
CA ARG A 145 14.67 10.34 12.00
C ARG A 145 15.89 9.64 12.56
N GLU A 146 16.44 8.65 11.86
CA GLU A 146 17.67 7.96 12.27
C GLU A 146 18.87 8.92 12.25
N PHE A 147 18.96 9.81 11.28
CA PHE A 147 20.01 10.83 11.21
C PHE A 147 19.81 11.96 12.22
N GLN A 148 18.58 12.26 12.64
CA GLN A 148 18.25 13.28 13.63
C GLN A 148 18.14 12.72 15.05
N ALA A 149 18.03 11.42 15.23
CA ALA A 149 18.27 10.79 16.53
C ALA A 149 19.69 11.15 16.93
N GLU A 150 19.81 11.89 18.03
CA GLU A 150 21.07 12.42 18.54
C GLU A 150 22.21 11.43 18.32
N PRO A 151 23.40 11.92 17.90
CA PRO A 151 24.55 11.04 17.79
C PRO A 151 24.66 10.32 19.13
N ARG A 152 24.50 8.98 19.11
CA ARG A 152 24.79 8.13 20.29
C ARG A 152 26.03 8.73 20.91
N ALA A 153 25.92 9.24 22.13
CA ALA A 153 26.96 9.99 22.80
C ALA A 153 28.31 9.34 22.46
N MET A 154 29.06 10.02 21.61
CA MET A 154 30.30 9.46 21.08
C MET A 154 31.10 9.14 22.31
N TYR A 155 31.35 7.84 22.57
CA TYR A 155 32.10 7.43 23.74
C TYR A 155 33.52 8.00 23.56
N TRP A 156 33.70 9.14 24.15
CA TRP A 156 35.00 9.78 24.26
C TRP A 156 35.78 8.98 25.33
N GLY A 157 36.70 8.13 24.88
CA GLY A 157 37.55 7.45 25.84
C GLY A 157 38.17 8.43 26.83
N GLU A 158 38.43 8.00 28.04
CA GLU A 158 38.99 8.84 29.13
C GLU A 158 40.48 9.14 28.96
N SER A 159 41.08 8.86 27.82
CA SER A 159 42.47 9.15 27.56
C SER A 159 42.70 10.67 27.42
N ARG A 160 43.88 11.14 27.89
CA ARG A 160 44.26 12.54 27.83
C ARG A 160 44.17 13.12 26.42
N ALA A 161 44.59 12.34 25.39
CA ALA A 161 44.51 12.73 24.00
C ALA A 161 43.05 12.94 23.51
N MET A 162 42.08 12.15 24.01
CA MET A 162 40.66 12.30 23.66
C MET A 162 40.04 13.53 24.35
N ASN A 163 40.45 13.85 25.55
CA ASN A 163 39.99 15.06 26.23
C ASN A 163 40.52 16.33 25.56
N ASP A 164 41.78 16.31 25.08
CA ASP A 164 42.37 17.41 24.36
C ASP A 164 41.69 17.62 22.99
N LEU A 165 41.36 16.53 22.28
CA LEU A 165 40.60 16.56 21.03
C LEU A 165 39.17 17.11 21.22
N ARG A 166 38.50 16.71 22.30
CA ARG A 166 37.17 17.21 22.67
C ARG A 166 37.18 18.71 22.91
N GLN A 167 38.16 19.21 23.68
CA GLN A 167 38.33 20.65 23.92
C GLN A 167 38.60 21.43 22.65
N LEU A 168 39.36 20.85 21.70
CA LEU A 168 39.63 21.46 20.39
C LEU A 168 38.36 21.58 19.56
N ILE A 169 37.54 20.50 19.47
CA ILE A 169 36.28 20.48 18.74
C ILE A 169 35.28 21.48 19.35
N GLU A 170 35.14 21.53 20.67
CA GLU A 170 34.29 22.50 21.38
C GLU A 170 34.71 23.96 21.13
N LYS A 171 36.00 24.19 20.98
CA LYS A 171 36.54 25.53 20.65
C LYS A 171 36.22 25.94 19.22
N VAL A 172 36.37 25.03 18.25
CA VAL A 172 36.04 25.28 16.84
C VAL A 172 34.55 25.43 16.60
N ALA A 173 33.70 24.59 17.23
CA ALA A 173 32.26 24.68 17.13
C ALA A 173 31.67 26.01 17.67
N ARG A 174 32.39 26.76 18.51
CA ARG A 174 31.97 28.09 19.01
C ARG A 174 32.40 29.25 18.11
N THR A 175 33.22 29.00 17.10
CA THR A 175 33.78 30.06 16.23
C THR A 175 33.06 30.20 14.88
N ASP A 176 32.12 29.31 14.54
CA ASP A 176 31.25 29.42 13.36
C ASP A 176 29.84 29.93 13.74
N ALA A 177 29.75 31.16 14.25
CA ALA A 177 28.50 31.88 14.40
C ALA A 177 28.68 33.31 13.83
#